data_9bfdff2fbfa6dd3e00866ccd6dd82f08
#
_entry.id   9bfdff2fbfa6dd3e00866ccd6dd82f08
#
_cell.length_a   1.000
_cell.length_b   1.000
_cell.length_c   1.000
_cell.angle_alpha   90.00
_cell.angle_beta   90.00
_cell.angle_gamma   90.00
#
_symmetry.space_group_name_H-M   'P 1'
#
loop_
_entity.id
_entity.type
_entity.pdbx_description
1 polymer ?
#
loop_
_entity_poly.entity_id
_entity_poly.type
_entity_poly.pdbx_seq_one_letter_code
_entity_poly.pdbx_strand_id
1 'polypeptide(L)'
;YGIPYVEEGYGIIYNNAIMDKYFALDGAKAKSMDEINNFAKLKEVADDMQSKASDLGIEGVFASTSLTPGEDWRWQTHLMDLPVYYEYKDNNETDTDSLQFTYADNFKNIFDLYITDSCTKPGLLGSKSVDDSMAEFALGKVAMVQNGNWAWGQISKVDGNVVKED
;
A
#
# COMPACT_ATOMS: atom_id res chain seq x y z
N TYR A 1 -24.29 -7.72 -21.93
CA TYR A 1 -22.89 -7.56 -22.36
C TYR A 1 -22.51 -6.10 -22.24
N GLY A 2 -21.31 -5.81 -21.78
CA GLY A 2 -20.73 -4.48 -21.74
C GLY A 2 -19.50 -4.40 -22.62
N ILE A 3 -19.23 -3.22 -23.11
CA ILE A 3 -17.98 -2.94 -23.85
C ILE A 3 -17.10 -2.11 -22.89
N PRO A 4 -15.94 -2.62 -22.47
CA PRO A 4 -15.03 -1.85 -21.64
C PRO A 4 -14.45 -0.67 -22.47
N TYR A 5 -14.35 0.50 -21.84
CA TYR A 5 -13.75 1.67 -22.46
C TYR A 5 -12.59 2.26 -21.64
N VAL A 6 -12.39 1.76 -20.42
CA VAL A 6 -11.29 2.13 -19.53
C VAL A 6 -10.89 0.91 -18.71
N GLU A 7 -9.61 0.80 -18.42
CA GLU A 7 -9.07 -0.16 -17.47
C GLU A 7 -8.48 0.58 -16.28
N GLU A 8 -8.88 0.17 -15.09
CA GLU A 8 -8.31 0.67 -13.84
C GLU A 8 -7.65 -0.50 -13.12
N GLY A 9 -6.41 -0.28 -12.72
CA GLY A 9 -5.64 -1.21 -11.90
C GLY A 9 -5.19 -0.54 -10.61
N TYR A 10 -5.07 -1.30 -9.55
CA TYR A 10 -4.53 -0.82 -8.28
C TYR A 10 -3.45 -1.77 -7.76
N GLY A 11 -2.58 -1.24 -6.92
CA GLY A 11 -1.45 -1.96 -6.38
C GLY A 11 -0.60 -1.08 -5.47
N ILE A 12 0.66 -1.45 -5.34
CA ILE A 12 1.65 -0.65 -4.60
C ILE A 12 2.44 0.16 -5.61
N ILE A 13 2.35 1.48 -5.47
CA ILE A 13 3.18 2.44 -6.19
C ILE A 13 4.42 2.68 -5.33
N TYR A 14 5.60 2.64 -5.91
CA TYR A 14 6.85 2.79 -5.18
C TYR A 14 7.75 3.88 -5.78
N ASN A 15 8.58 4.48 -4.94
CA ASN A 15 9.55 5.50 -5.33
C ASN A 15 10.89 4.82 -5.67
N ASN A 16 11.23 4.76 -6.96
CA ASN A 16 12.46 4.13 -7.45
C ASN A 16 13.70 4.63 -6.72
N ALA A 17 13.84 5.94 -6.52
CA ALA A 17 15.03 6.50 -5.89
C ALA A 17 15.21 6.04 -4.43
N ILE A 18 14.11 5.86 -3.69
CA ILE A 18 14.16 5.33 -2.31
C ILE A 18 14.44 3.84 -2.33
N MET A 19 13.81 3.08 -3.25
CA MET A 19 14.06 1.65 -3.38
C MET A 19 15.51 1.35 -3.78
N ASP A 20 16.07 2.07 -4.74
CA ASP A 20 17.47 1.94 -5.15
C ASP A 20 18.43 2.22 -4.00
N LYS A 21 18.13 3.25 -3.20
CA LYS A 21 18.90 3.57 -2.00
C LYS A 21 18.84 2.43 -0.97
N TYR A 22 17.66 1.83 -0.79
CA TYR A 22 17.51 0.67 0.09
C TYR A 22 18.28 -0.55 -0.43
N PHE A 23 18.17 -0.89 -1.72
CA PHE A 23 18.86 -2.03 -2.32
C PHE A 23 20.39 -1.91 -2.24
N ALA A 24 20.91 -0.69 -2.18
CA ALA A 24 22.34 -0.43 -2.00
C ALA A 24 22.82 -0.61 -0.56
N LEU A 25 21.93 -0.68 0.44
CA LEU A 25 22.33 -0.85 1.82
C LEU A 25 22.92 -2.23 2.09
N ASP A 26 23.92 -2.28 2.97
CA ASP A 26 24.41 -3.54 3.50
C ASP A 26 23.32 -4.23 4.33
N GLY A 27 23.12 -5.52 4.09
CA GLY A 27 22.11 -6.31 4.79
C GLY A 27 20.66 -6.04 4.37
N ALA A 28 20.42 -5.32 3.26
CA ALA A 28 19.09 -5.21 2.67
C ALA A 28 18.53 -6.58 2.33
N LYS A 29 17.23 -6.79 2.56
CA LYS A 29 16.53 -8.07 2.39
C LYS A 29 16.16 -8.41 0.95
N ALA A 30 16.32 -7.44 0.05
CA ALA A 30 16.24 -7.59 -1.39
C ALA A 30 17.26 -6.67 -2.06
N LYS A 31 17.64 -6.99 -3.29
CA LYS A 31 18.58 -6.21 -4.11
C LYS A 31 17.95 -5.65 -5.38
N SER A 32 16.70 -6.01 -5.65
CA SER A 32 15.89 -5.47 -6.76
C SER A 32 14.40 -5.64 -6.47
N MET A 33 13.57 -4.92 -7.22
CA MET A 33 12.10 -5.09 -7.15
C MET A 33 11.65 -6.50 -7.56
N ASP A 34 12.36 -7.16 -8.49
CA ASP A 34 12.02 -8.51 -8.97
C ASP A 34 12.09 -9.57 -7.87
N GLU A 35 12.89 -9.32 -6.83
CA GLU A 35 12.96 -10.21 -5.67
C GLU A 35 11.74 -10.10 -4.76
N ILE A 36 10.96 -9.00 -4.86
CA ILE A 36 9.77 -8.74 -4.05
C ILE A 36 8.55 -9.29 -4.79
N ASN A 37 8.45 -10.60 -4.88
CA ASN A 37 7.46 -11.29 -5.73
C ASN A 37 6.37 -12.05 -4.96
N ASN A 38 6.33 -11.89 -3.65
CA ASN A 38 5.30 -12.48 -2.78
C ASN A 38 5.14 -11.68 -1.49
N PHE A 39 4.03 -11.91 -0.77
CA PHE A 39 3.70 -11.17 0.44
C PHE A 39 4.78 -11.30 1.53
N ALA A 40 5.32 -12.50 1.75
CA ALA A 40 6.32 -12.72 2.80
C ALA A 40 7.60 -11.89 2.53
N LYS A 41 8.04 -11.83 1.27
CA LYS A 41 9.18 -11.01 0.88
C LYS A 41 8.87 -9.52 0.98
N LEU A 42 7.69 -9.09 0.56
CA LEU A 42 7.25 -7.69 0.72
C LEU A 42 7.26 -7.27 2.19
N LYS A 43 6.69 -8.10 3.07
CA LYS A 43 6.66 -7.82 4.51
C LYS A 43 8.07 -7.78 5.12
N GLU A 44 8.93 -8.73 4.77
CA GLU A 44 10.34 -8.74 5.22
C GLU A 44 11.08 -7.46 4.81
N VAL A 45 10.89 -7.03 3.57
CA VAL A 45 11.50 -5.80 3.04
C VAL A 45 10.92 -4.57 3.73
N ALA A 46 9.60 -4.49 3.89
CA ALA A 46 8.95 -3.35 4.54
C ALA A 46 9.39 -3.21 6.00
N ASP A 47 9.39 -4.29 6.79
CA ASP A 47 9.86 -4.27 8.17
C ASP A 47 11.34 -3.82 8.28
N ASP A 48 12.20 -4.33 7.39
CA ASP A 48 13.61 -3.95 7.36
C ASP A 48 13.80 -2.48 6.97
N MET A 49 13.08 -2.00 5.96
CA MET A 49 13.07 -0.57 5.56
C MET A 49 12.56 0.32 6.69
N GLN A 50 11.49 -0.08 7.38
CA GLN A 50 10.92 0.66 8.51
C GLN A 50 11.95 0.80 9.63
N SER A 51 12.71 -0.26 9.91
CA SER A 51 13.80 -0.22 10.90
C SER A 51 14.96 0.70 10.51
N LYS A 52 15.13 0.94 9.20
CA LYS A 52 16.18 1.77 8.59
C LYS A 52 15.64 3.10 8.03
N ALA A 53 14.44 3.51 8.41
CA ALA A 53 13.77 4.71 7.87
C ALA A 53 14.66 5.95 7.97
N SER A 54 15.38 6.13 9.08
CA SER A 54 16.32 7.24 9.27
C SER A 54 17.47 7.24 8.25
N ASP A 55 18.05 6.07 7.95
CA ASP A 55 19.15 5.93 7.00
C ASP A 55 18.67 6.20 5.57
N LEU A 56 17.43 5.83 5.29
CA LEU A 56 16.76 6.09 4.01
C LEU A 56 16.31 7.55 3.86
N GLY A 57 16.15 8.26 4.96
CA GLY A 57 15.64 9.63 5.00
C GLY A 57 14.13 9.70 4.79
N ILE A 58 13.39 8.67 5.23
CA ILE A 58 11.93 8.58 5.14
C ILE A 58 11.30 8.60 6.54
N GLU A 59 10.00 8.94 6.59
CA GLU A 59 9.20 8.94 7.83
C GLU A 59 8.55 7.56 8.09
N GLY A 60 8.42 6.75 7.04
CA GLY A 60 7.88 5.38 7.08
C GLY A 60 7.93 4.74 5.71
N VAL A 61 7.68 3.45 5.63
CA VAL A 61 7.69 2.73 4.36
C VAL A 61 6.46 3.06 3.54
N PHE A 62 5.27 2.97 4.17
CA PHE A 62 4.00 3.26 3.51
C PHE A 62 3.46 4.63 3.89
N ALA A 63 2.87 5.31 2.92
CA ALA A 63 1.96 6.43 3.16
C ALA A 63 0.77 5.97 4.00
N SER A 64 0.08 6.92 4.62
CA SER A 64 -1.17 6.64 5.30
C SER A 64 -2.20 6.01 4.37
N THR A 65 -3.09 5.21 4.89
CA THR A 65 -3.99 4.36 4.10
C THR A 65 -5.30 5.03 3.72
N SER A 66 -5.41 6.36 3.87
CA SER A 66 -6.64 7.11 3.56
C SER A 66 -7.88 6.54 4.27
N LEU A 67 -7.79 6.34 5.59
CA LEU A 67 -8.87 5.76 6.41
C LEU A 67 -9.89 6.78 6.92
N THR A 68 -9.82 8.03 6.47
CA THR A 68 -10.84 9.02 6.83
C THR A 68 -12.22 8.61 6.30
N PRO A 69 -13.31 8.86 7.03
CA PRO A 69 -14.66 8.49 6.58
C PRO A 69 -14.98 9.01 5.17
N GLY A 70 -15.46 8.12 4.30
CA GLY A 70 -15.79 8.41 2.90
C GLY A 70 -14.63 8.23 1.91
N GLU A 71 -13.41 8.02 2.38
CA GLU A 71 -12.24 7.73 1.54
C GLU A 71 -11.66 6.32 1.77
N ASP A 72 -12.12 5.63 2.80
CA ASP A 72 -11.73 4.30 3.24
C ASP A 72 -12.13 3.16 2.28
N TRP A 73 -12.93 3.48 1.25
CA TRP A 73 -13.32 2.52 0.21
C TRP A 73 -12.10 1.89 -0.50
N ARG A 74 -10.98 2.61 -0.62
CA ARG A 74 -9.73 2.06 -1.17
C ARG A 74 -9.20 0.91 -0.34
N TRP A 75 -9.27 1.05 0.98
CA TRP A 75 -8.94 0.00 1.90
C TRP A 75 -9.89 -1.18 1.77
N GLN A 76 -11.18 -0.92 1.74
CA GLN A 76 -12.22 -1.93 1.65
C GLN A 76 -12.13 -2.72 0.34
N THR A 77 -12.16 -2.04 -0.81
CA THR A 77 -12.28 -2.69 -2.12
C THR A 77 -10.96 -3.12 -2.72
N HIS A 78 -9.84 -2.49 -2.37
CA HIS A 78 -8.55 -2.84 -2.95
C HIS A 78 -7.77 -3.87 -2.12
N LEU A 79 -8.10 -4.03 -0.85
CA LEU A 79 -7.34 -4.87 0.06
C LEU A 79 -8.22 -5.91 0.78
N MET A 80 -9.33 -5.44 1.39
CA MET A 80 -10.13 -6.26 2.31
C MET A 80 -11.06 -7.26 1.61
N ASP A 81 -11.46 -7.00 0.38
CA ASP A 81 -12.35 -7.88 -0.37
C ASP A 81 -11.68 -9.16 -0.88
N LEU A 82 -10.35 -9.19 -1.03
CA LEU A 82 -9.64 -10.40 -1.46
C LEU A 82 -9.83 -11.59 -0.52
N PRO A 83 -9.61 -11.48 0.80
CA PRO A 83 -9.94 -12.55 1.73
C PRO A 83 -11.40 -12.99 1.67
N VAL A 84 -12.33 -12.05 1.48
CA VAL A 84 -13.76 -12.35 1.32
C VAL A 84 -14.03 -13.12 0.01
N TYR A 85 -13.41 -12.68 -1.09
CA TYR A 85 -13.52 -13.37 -2.37
C TYR A 85 -13.07 -14.83 -2.30
N TYR A 86 -11.94 -15.09 -1.62
CA TYR A 86 -11.44 -16.46 -1.47
C TYR A 86 -12.36 -17.32 -0.59
N GLU A 87 -12.96 -16.73 0.45
CA GLU A 87 -13.96 -17.44 1.26
C GLU A 87 -15.17 -17.86 0.41
N TYR A 88 -15.71 -16.96 -0.39
CA TYR A 88 -16.80 -17.26 -1.32
C TYR A 88 -16.44 -18.34 -2.34
N LYS A 89 -15.23 -18.23 -2.91
CA LYS A 89 -14.72 -19.19 -3.88
C LYS A 89 -14.61 -20.59 -3.30
N ASP A 90 -14.07 -20.72 -2.10
CA ASP A 90 -13.85 -22.00 -1.44
C ASP A 90 -15.18 -22.65 -1.02
N ASN A 91 -16.14 -21.84 -0.62
CA ASN A 91 -17.49 -22.28 -0.27
C ASN A 91 -18.40 -22.52 -1.50
N ASN A 92 -17.93 -22.15 -2.70
CA ASN A 92 -18.74 -22.12 -3.93
C ASN A 92 -20.02 -21.28 -3.77
N GLU A 93 -19.89 -20.14 -3.11
CA GLU A 93 -20.95 -19.17 -2.86
C GLU A 93 -20.82 -17.96 -3.78
N THR A 94 -21.93 -17.29 -4.07
CA THR A 94 -21.97 -16.00 -4.79
C THR A 94 -22.58 -14.90 -3.93
N ASP A 95 -23.14 -15.27 -2.79
CA ASP A 95 -23.78 -14.40 -1.82
C ASP A 95 -23.84 -15.11 -0.46
N THR A 96 -23.79 -14.36 0.64
CA THR A 96 -23.94 -14.90 1.99
C THR A 96 -24.49 -13.84 2.95
N ASP A 97 -25.32 -14.29 3.89
CA ASP A 97 -25.81 -13.42 4.99
C ASP A 97 -24.74 -13.16 6.08
N SER A 98 -23.66 -13.97 6.11
CA SER A 98 -22.63 -13.83 7.12
C SER A 98 -21.28 -14.41 6.67
N LEU A 99 -20.20 -13.66 6.86
CA LEU A 99 -18.85 -14.13 6.65
C LEU A 99 -18.38 -15.01 7.83
N GLN A 100 -17.64 -16.07 7.51
CA GLN A 100 -17.00 -16.94 8.51
C GLN A 100 -15.62 -16.45 8.93
N PHE A 101 -15.06 -15.48 8.19
CA PHE A 101 -13.70 -14.98 8.36
C PHE A 101 -12.63 -16.09 8.29
N THR A 102 -12.81 -17.02 7.36
CA THR A 102 -11.88 -18.14 7.11
C THR A 102 -10.44 -17.65 6.89
N TYR A 103 -10.30 -16.47 6.29
CA TYR A 103 -9.02 -15.85 5.98
C TYR A 103 -8.67 -14.71 6.96
N ALA A 104 -9.01 -14.85 8.26
CA ALA A 104 -8.72 -13.84 9.29
C ALA A 104 -7.24 -13.47 9.39
N ASP A 105 -6.34 -14.45 9.22
CA ASP A 105 -4.89 -14.20 9.24
C ASP A 105 -4.44 -13.33 8.06
N ASN A 106 -5.10 -13.44 6.90
CA ASN A 106 -4.82 -12.58 5.75
C ASN A 106 -5.27 -11.14 6.00
N PHE A 107 -6.44 -10.94 6.64
CA PHE A 107 -6.86 -9.61 7.11
C PHE A 107 -5.82 -9.02 8.05
N LYS A 108 -5.41 -9.78 9.05
CA LYS A 108 -4.37 -9.35 10.00
C LYS A 108 -3.07 -8.97 9.30
N ASN A 109 -2.61 -9.78 8.36
CA ASN A 109 -1.39 -9.51 7.59
C ASN A 109 -1.48 -8.21 6.79
N ILE A 110 -2.63 -7.92 6.17
CA ILE A 110 -2.87 -6.66 5.46
C ILE A 110 -2.81 -5.47 6.44
N PHE A 111 -3.49 -5.56 7.57
CA PHE A 111 -3.45 -4.53 8.61
C PHE A 111 -2.04 -4.31 9.14
N ASP A 112 -1.33 -5.38 9.48
CA ASP A 112 0.03 -5.29 10.01
C ASP A 112 0.96 -4.59 9.01
N LEU A 113 0.88 -4.92 7.72
CA LEU A 113 1.71 -4.32 6.71
C LEU A 113 1.50 -2.79 6.61
N TYR A 114 0.24 -2.37 6.41
CA TYR A 114 -0.04 -0.97 6.12
C TYR A 114 -0.19 -0.08 7.36
N ILE A 115 -0.42 -0.65 8.53
CA ILE A 115 -0.58 0.12 9.77
C ILE A 115 0.74 0.22 10.53
N THR A 116 1.50 -0.88 10.63
CA THR A 116 2.76 -0.89 11.39
C THR A 116 3.91 -0.23 10.66
N ASP A 117 3.94 -0.35 9.32
CA ASP A 117 5.01 0.21 8.47
C ASP A 117 4.63 1.56 7.83
N SER A 118 3.60 2.21 8.37
CA SER A 118 3.16 3.55 7.95
C SER A 118 4.03 4.66 8.53
N CYS A 119 4.14 5.78 7.80
CA CYS A 119 4.67 7.03 8.32
C CYS A 119 3.77 7.68 9.39
N THR A 120 2.52 7.26 9.48
CA THR A 120 1.52 7.78 10.40
C THR A 120 1.23 6.77 11.52
N LYS A 121 1.26 7.23 12.76
CA LYS A 121 0.94 6.36 13.92
C LYS A 121 -0.48 5.79 13.80
N PRO A 122 -0.70 4.51 14.18
CA PRO A 122 -1.99 3.83 14.01
C PRO A 122 -3.21 4.63 14.51
N GLY A 123 -3.12 5.26 15.67
CA GLY A 123 -4.22 6.06 16.25
C GLY A 123 -4.59 7.33 15.47
N LEU A 124 -3.80 7.75 14.48
CA LEU A 124 -4.03 8.93 13.66
C LEU A 124 -4.49 8.59 12.24
N LEU A 125 -4.43 7.33 11.82
CA LEU A 125 -4.75 6.91 10.46
C LEU A 125 -6.21 7.23 10.06
N GLY A 126 -7.15 7.16 11.00
CA GLY A 126 -8.56 7.49 10.77
C GLY A 126 -8.84 8.97 10.44
N SER A 127 -7.85 9.86 10.61
CA SER A 127 -7.94 11.26 10.20
C SER A 127 -7.20 11.59 8.90
N LYS A 128 -6.56 10.59 8.28
CA LYS A 128 -5.75 10.78 7.07
C LYS A 128 -6.60 10.61 5.81
N SER A 129 -6.59 11.65 4.98
CA SER A 129 -7.24 11.68 3.67
C SER A 129 -6.38 11.05 2.58
N VAL A 130 -6.96 10.88 1.39
CA VAL A 130 -6.19 10.50 0.19
C VAL A 130 -5.18 11.59 -0.18
N ASP A 131 -5.54 12.86 -0.03
CA ASP A 131 -4.63 13.96 -0.32
C ASP A 131 -3.42 13.96 0.62
N ASP A 132 -3.60 13.65 1.90
CA ASP A 132 -2.50 13.44 2.85
C ASP A 132 -1.57 12.33 2.35
N SER A 133 -2.11 11.18 1.97
CA SER A 133 -1.34 10.03 1.49
C SER A 133 -0.57 10.34 0.21
N MET A 134 -1.19 11.03 -0.73
CA MET A 134 -0.53 11.43 -1.97
C MET A 134 0.57 12.46 -1.72
N ALA A 135 0.36 13.40 -0.78
CA ALA A 135 1.37 14.38 -0.39
C ALA A 135 2.57 13.71 0.33
N GLU A 136 2.32 12.76 1.22
CA GLU A 136 3.38 11.99 1.89
C GLU A 136 4.29 11.29 0.87
N PHE A 137 3.72 10.69 -0.17
CA PHE A 137 4.47 10.04 -1.23
C PHE A 137 5.17 11.06 -2.15
N ALA A 138 4.44 12.07 -2.64
CA ALA A 138 4.97 13.09 -3.56
C ALA A 138 6.16 13.86 -2.98
N LEU A 139 6.15 14.11 -1.67
CA LEU A 139 7.23 14.80 -0.96
C LEU A 139 8.41 13.88 -0.59
N GLY A 140 8.39 12.62 -1.01
CA GLY A 140 9.47 11.66 -0.74
C GLY A 140 9.59 11.24 0.72
N LYS A 141 8.54 11.42 1.52
CA LYS A 141 8.51 11.04 2.94
C LYS A 141 8.37 9.53 3.16
N VAL A 142 7.88 8.82 2.16
CA VAL A 142 7.62 7.39 2.19
C VAL A 142 8.11 6.71 0.90
N ALA A 143 8.37 5.41 0.99
CA ALA A 143 8.83 4.61 -0.14
C ALA A 143 7.68 4.11 -1.01
N MET A 144 6.52 3.86 -0.41
CA MET A 144 5.40 3.17 -1.07
C MET A 144 4.05 3.79 -0.70
N VAL A 145 3.09 3.69 -1.62
CA VAL A 145 1.68 4.00 -1.37
C VAL A 145 0.79 3.03 -2.12
N GLN A 146 -0.28 2.57 -1.47
CA GLN A 146 -1.30 1.76 -2.12
C GLN A 146 -2.35 2.66 -2.76
N ASN A 147 -2.48 2.60 -4.08
CA ASN A 147 -3.53 3.30 -4.83
C ASN A 147 -3.64 2.71 -6.24
N GLY A 148 -4.42 3.34 -7.12
CA GLY A 148 -4.61 2.92 -8.50
C GLY A 148 -3.75 3.71 -9.50
N ASN A 149 -3.80 3.28 -10.76
CA ASN A 149 -3.08 3.92 -11.87
C ASN A 149 -3.51 5.38 -12.15
N TRP A 150 -4.62 5.83 -11.57
CA TRP A 150 -5.06 7.23 -11.57
C TRP A 150 -4.29 8.13 -10.58
N ALA A 151 -3.54 7.55 -9.63
CA ALA A 151 -2.90 8.28 -8.53
C ALA A 151 -1.87 9.30 -9.02
N TRP A 152 -1.21 9.07 -10.16
CA TRP A 152 -0.26 10.02 -10.72
C TRP A 152 -0.87 11.41 -10.92
N GLY A 153 -2.13 11.48 -11.35
CA GLY A 153 -2.86 12.74 -11.49
C GLY A 153 -3.05 13.52 -10.18
N GLN A 154 -2.94 12.85 -9.03
CA GLN A 154 -2.97 13.46 -7.70
C GLN A 154 -1.54 13.78 -7.22
N ILE A 155 -0.63 12.82 -7.31
CA ILE A 155 0.78 12.94 -6.89
C ILE A 155 1.49 14.09 -7.61
N SER A 156 1.34 14.19 -8.93
CA SER A 156 2.01 15.20 -9.76
C SER A 156 1.58 16.64 -9.48
N LYS A 157 0.41 16.84 -8.87
CA LYS A 157 -0.14 18.16 -8.53
C LYS A 157 0.25 18.66 -7.15
N VAL A 158 0.89 17.82 -6.35
CA VAL A 158 1.33 18.23 -5.02
C VAL A 158 2.41 19.30 -5.15
N ASP A 159 2.23 20.42 -4.46
CA ASP A 159 3.25 21.47 -4.42
C ASP A 159 4.52 20.95 -3.73
N GLY A 160 5.67 21.16 -4.38
CA GLY A 160 6.93 20.62 -3.90
C GLY A 160 7.17 19.13 -4.23
N ASN A 161 6.37 18.52 -5.11
CA ASN A 161 6.56 17.13 -5.56
C ASN A 161 8.02 16.89 -6.03
N VAL A 162 8.65 15.85 -5.49
CA VAL A 162 10.01 15.42 -5.82
C VAL A 162 10.05 14.10 -6.61
N VAL A 163 8.91 13.46 -6.79
CA VAL A 163 8.77 12.18 -7.51
C VAL A 163 8.55 12.42 -8.99
N LYS A 164 9.07 11.53 -9.82
CA LYS A 164 8.86 11.54 -11.28
C LYS A 164 8.10 10.30 -11.69
N GLU A 165 7.32 10.42 -12.77
CA GLU A 165 6.72 9.28 -13.44
C GLU A 165 7.80 8.55 -14.26
N ASP A 166 7.90 7.22 -14.05
CA ASP A 166 8.81 6.33 -14.78
C ASP A 166 8.02 5.25 -15.52
#